data_4191a251ed32765ee2119a3eafc9bf71
#
_entry.id   4191a251ed32765ee2119a3eafc9bf71
#
_cell.length_a   1.000
_cell.length_b   1.000
_cell.length_c   1.000
_cell.angle_alpha   90.00
_cell.angle_beta   90.00
_cell.angle_gamma   90.00
#
_symmetry.space_group_name_H-M   'P 1'
#
loop_
_entity.id
_entity.type
_entity.pdbx_description
1 polymer ?
#
loop_
_entity_poly.entity_id
_entity_poly.type
_entity_poly.pdbx_seq_one_letter_code
_entity_poly.pdbx_strand_id
1 'polypeptide(L)'
;DIRGFAMKFYTEEGNWDLVGNNTPVFFLRDPLKFPDLNHVVKRDPRTNLRSAKNNWDFWTLLTEALHQVTITMSDRGIPLSYRHMNGYGSHTFSMINANQERVWVKFHLKTQQGIKNLTDAEAEAIVGKDRESHQRDLFESIERGDYPRWTMSIQVMTEEQARNMPYNPFDLTKVWYKGDFPLIEVGVLELNRNPDNYFADVEQAAFNPANIVPGIGFSPDRMLQGRLFSYGDAQRYRLGVNHHQIPVNAPRCPFHSYHRDGQMRVNSNQDGTIGYEPNSEGEWQEQPAFREPPLALHGDADNWNFRDDDDDYFTQPGKLFRMMSKDQKEALFGNTARAMGDAPKAIKLRHIGNCYKADPDYGKGVAAALGLSVEEAI
;
A
#
# COMPACT_ATOMS: atom_id res chain seq x y z
N ASP A 1 8.43 -10.48 -2.36
CA ASP A 1 8.43 -9.38 -1.39
C ASP A 1 7.57 -8.22 -1.90
N ILE A 2 7.17 -7.30 -1.03
CA ILE A 2 6.38 -6.12 -1.39
C ILE A 2 7.33 -4.93 -1.49
N ARG A 3 7.16 -4.14 -2.59
CA ARG A 3 7.94 -2.93 -2.83
C ARG A 3 7.07 -1.71 -2.62
N GLY A 4 7.65 -0.66 -2.05
CA GLY A 4 6.98 0.63 -1.91
C GLY A 4 6.86 1.35 -3.25
N PHE A 5 5.82 2.16 -3.40
CA PHE A 5 5.62 3.09 -4.49
C PHE A 5 4.99 4.37 -3.92
N ALA A 6 5.80 5.40 -3.76
CA ALA A 6 5.37 6.63 -3.09
C ALA A 6 5.70 7.86 -3.94
N MET A 7 4.85 8.86 -3.86
CA MET A 7 5.01 10.14 -4.55
C MET A 7 4.70 11.29 -3.60
N LYS A 8 5.49 12.34 -3.67
CA LYS A 8 5.23 13.61 -3.02
C LYS A 8 4.94 14.66 -4.10
N PHE A 9 3.73 15.15 -4.11
CA PHE A 9 3.32 16.24 -5.02
C PHE A 9 3.55 17.57 -4.31
N TYR A 10 4.39 18.40 -4.89
CA TYR A 10 4.59 19.76 -4.42
C TYR A 10 3.62 20.68 -5.18
N THR A 11 2.52 21.02 -4.51
CA THR A 11 1.44 21.82 -5.12
C THR A 11 1.47 23.27 -4.65
N GLU A 12 0.65 24.11 -5.26
CA GLU A 12 0.48 25.52 -4.85
C GLU A 12 -0.22 25.64 -3.46
N GLU A 13 -0.82 24.57 -2.97
CA GLU A 13 -1.60 24.55 -1.73
C GLU A 13 -0.92 23.69 -0.63
N GLY A 14 0.31 23.28 -0.83
CA GLY A 14 1.05 22.43 0.08
C GLY A 14 1.50 21.11 -0.57
N ASN A 15 1.92 20.17 0.24
CA ASN A 15 2.35 18.86 -0.23
C ASN A 15 1.23 17.83 -0.10
N TRP A 16 1.05 17.05 -1.14
CA TRP A 16 0.23 15.85 -1.11
C TRP A 16 1.11 14.61 -1.27
N ASP A 17 0.96 13.66 -0.35
CA ASP A 17 1.71 12.40 -0.38
C ASP A 17 0.79 11.23 -0.73
N LEU A 18 1.09 10.53 -1.82
CA LEU A 18 0.48 9.25 -2.15
C LEU A 18 1.47 8.13 -1.83
N VAL A 19 1.19 7.37 -0.78
CA VAL A 19 2.08 6.33 -0.26
C VAL A 19 1.43 4.96 -0.42
N GLY A 20 1.95 4.19 -1.35
CA GLY A 20 1.41 2.89 -1.73
C GLY A 20 2.46 1.81 -1.91
N ASN A 21 2.08 0.76 -2.59
CA ASN A 21 2.89 -0.42 -2.87
C ASN A 21 2.78 -0.83 -4.35
N ASN A 22 3.55 -1.85 -4.73
CA ASN A 22 3.42 -2.49 -6.04
C ASN A 22 2.26 -3.50 -6.11
N THR A 23 1.40 -3.53 -5.10
CA THR A 23 0.22 -4.41 -5.03
C THR A 23 -1.05 -3.60 -4.78
N PRO A 24 -2.19 -3.96 -5.40
CA PRO A 24 -3.45 -3.22 -5.26
C PRO A 24 -4.17 -3.46 -3.94
N VAL A 25 -3.77 -4.46 -3.18
CA VAL A 25 -4.32 -4.86 -1.89
C VAL A 25 -3.22 -5.03 -0.85
N PHE A 26 -3.59 -5.34 0.38
CA PHE A 26 -2.67 -5.63 1.47
C PHE A 26 -3.13 -6.88 2.25
N PHE A 27 -2.31 -7.38 3.16
CA PHE A 27 -2.61 -8.57 3.97
C PHE A 27 -3.75 -8.34 4.96
N LEU A 28 -3.97 -7.12 5.38
CA LEU A 28 -4.81 -6.73 6.49
C LEU A 28 -5.78 -5.62 6.09
N ARG A 29 -6.93 -5.61 6.71
CA ARG A 29 -7.94 -4.55 6.59
C ARG A 29 -8.10 -3.71 7.85
N ASP A 30 -7.42 -4.08 8.94
CA ASP A 30 -7.46 -3.35 10.21
C ASP A 30 -6.06 -3.18 10.81
N PRO A 31 -5.68 -1.97 11.26
CA PRO A 31 -4.37 -1.69 11.83
C PRO A 31 -4.11 -2.43 13.14
N LEU A 32 -5.14 -2.92 13.84
CA LEU A 32 -5.02 -3.73 15.05
C LEU A 32 -4.12 -4.96 14.82
N LYS A 33 -4.13 -5.54 13.61
CA LYS A 33 -3.33 -6.71 13.25
C LYS A 33 -1.98 -6.39 12.62
N PHE A 34 -1.65 -5.12 12.42
CA PHE A 34 -0.40 -4.72 11.78
C PHE A 34 0.84 -5.07 12.62
N PRO A 35 0.88 -4.88 13.95
CA PRO A 35 2.00 -5.34 14.77
C PRO A 35 2.21 -6.86 14.69
N ASP A 36 1.13 -7.65 14.72
CA ASP A 36 1.20 -9.10 14.59
C ASP A 36 1.80 -9.53 13.24
N LEU A 37 1.37 -8.89 12.14
CA LEU A 37 1.96 -9.11 10.82
C LEU A 37 3.47 -8.83 10.83
N ASN A 38 3.89 -7.71 11.40
CA ASN A 38 5.31 -7.37 11.50
C ASN A 38 6.11 -8.41 12.30
N HIS A 39 5.57 -8.90 13.39
CA HIS A 39 6.22 -9.92 14.21
C HIS A 39 6.47 -11.20 13.42
N VAL A 40 5.51 -11.65 12.61
CA VAL A 40 5.63 -12.94 11.89
C VAL A 40 6.48 -12.87 10.64
N VAL A 41 6.50 -11.72 9.93
CA VAL A 41 7.27 -11.57 8.68
C VAL A 41 8.70 -11.09 8.91
N LYS A 42 9.06 -10.63 10.11
CA LYS A 42 10.40 -10.11 10.41
C LYS A 42 11.29 -11.20 10.99
N ARG A 43 11.41 -11.28 12.30
CA ARG A 43 12.37 -12.15 12.98
C ARG A 43 11.72 -12.86 14.15
N ASP A 44 12.04 -14.13 14.32
CA ASP A 44 11.69 -14.86 15.53
C ASP A 44 12.39 -14.21 16.74
N PRO A 45 11.67 -13.91 17.84
CA PRO A 45 12.22 -13.14 18.96
C PRO A 45 13.30 -13.88 19.75
N ARG A 46 13.39 -15.20 19.65
CA ARG A 46 14.39 -16.01 20.34
C ARG A 46 15.66 -16.21 19.50
N THR A 47 15.47 -16.52 18.21
CA THR A 47 16.57 -16.94 17.34
C THR A 47 17.11 -15.81 16.46
N ASN A 48 16.35 -14.74 16.31
CA ASN A 48 16.59 -13.65 15.36
C ASN A 48 16.68 -14.11 13.89
N LEU A 49 16.08 -15.25 13.58
CA LEU A 49 15.97 -15.80 12.24
C LEU A 49 14.56 -15.58 11.66
N ARG A 50 14.44 -15.58 10.34
CA ARG A 50 13.12 -15.67 9.70
C ARG A 50 12.52 -17.04 9.97
N SER A 51 11.18 -17.10 10.18
CA SER A 51 10.46 -18.32 10.48
C SER A 51 9.32 -18.52 9.50
N ALA A 52 9.47 -19.48 8.59
CA ALA A 52 8.37 -19.88 7.70
C ALA A 52 7.15 -20.36 8.50
N LYS A 53 7.38 -21.10 9.59
CA LYS A 53 6.31 -21.54 10.49
C LYS A 53 5.47 -20.36 11.01
N ASN A 54 6.10 -19.34 11.61
CA ASN A 54 5.37 -18.21 12.19
C ASN A 54 4.63 -17.40 11.12
N ASN A 55 5.30 -17.16 9.99
CA ASN A 55 4.74 -16.41 8.89
C ASN A 55 3.51 -17.08 8.30
N TRP A 56 3.62 -18.35 7.93
CA TRP A 56 2.53 -19.09 7.31
C TRP A 56 1.43 -19.49 8.29
N ASP A 57 1.73 -19.68 9.57
CA ASP A 57 0.70 -19.90 10.59
C ASP A 57 -0.24 -18.70 10.67
N PHE A 58 0.31 -17.50 10.79
CA PHE A 58 -0.47 -16.27 10.82
C PHE A 58 -1.29 -16.05 9.53
N TRP A 59 -0.66 -16.15 8.35
CA TRP A 59 -1.36 -15.92 7.08
C TRP A 59 -2.48 -16.92 6.82
N THR A 60 -2.32 -18.15 7.26
CA THR A 60 -3.33 -19.19 7.04
C THR A 60 -4.49 -19.14 8.04
N LEU A 61 -4.26 -18.60 9.23
CA LEU A 61 -5.30 -18.35 10.22
C LEU A 61 -6.06 -17.05 9.94
N LEU A 62 -5.41 -16.05 9.37
CA LEU A 62 -6.01 -14.78 8.98
C LEU A 62 -6.35 -14.82 7.49
N THR A 63 -7.50 -15.37 7.16
CA THR A 63 -7.91 -15.69 5.77
C THR A 63 -8.02 -14.47 4.86
N GLU A 64 -8.25 -13.28 5.40
CA GLU A 64 -8.25 -12.02 4.64
C GLU A 64 -6.91 -11.76 3.93
N ALA A 65 -5.82 -12.34 4.40
CA ALA A 65 -4.51 -12.23 3.80
C ALA A 65 -4.36 -12.98 2.46
N LEU A 66 -5.26 -13.93 2.15
CA LEU A 66 -5.09 -14.85 1.01
C LEU A 66 -4.93 -14.10 -0.32
N HIS A 67 -5.67 -13.03 -0.56
CA HIS A 67 -5.57 -12.26 -1.81
C HIS A 67 -4.16 -11.67 -2.00
N GLN A 68 -3.64 -11.01 -0.97
CA GLN A 68 -2.28 -10.47 -1.01
C GLN A 68 -1.22 -11.57 -1.09
N VAL A 69 -1.39 -12.67 -0.36
CA VAL A 69 -0.48 -13.84 -0.41
C VAL A 69 -0.45 -14.41 -1.82
N THR A 70 -1.59 -14.54 -2.49
CA THR A 70 -1.66 -15.01 -3.88
C THR A 70 -0.85 -14.11 -4.82
N ILE A 71 -0.97 -12.79 -4.69
CA ILE A 71 -0.18 -11.85 -5.51
C ILE A 71 1.32 -11.96 -5.18
N THR A 72 1.66 -12.02 -3.90
CA THR A 72 3.06 -12.06 -3.45
C THR A 72 3.77 -13.36 -3.87
N MET A 73 3.06 -14.48 -3.89
CA MET A 73 3.60 -15.77 -4.32
C MET A 73 3.56 -15.97 -5.84
N SER A 74 2.78 -15.17 -6.58
CA SER A 74 2.81 -15.19 -8.04
C SER A 74 4.13 -14.63 -8.58
N ASP A 75 4.30 -14.69 -9.90
CA ASP A 75 5.43 -14.06 -10.62
C ASP A 75 5.55 -12.55 -10.33
N ARG A 76 4.42 -11.87 -10.01
CA ARG A 76 4.39 -10.46 -9.63
C ARG A 76 5.14 -10.13 -8.34
N GLY A 77 5.41 -11.12 -7.49
CA GLY A 77 6.21 -10.98 -6.28
C GLY A 77 7.70 -10.77 -6.54
N ILE A 78 8.18 -11.04 -7.77
CA ILE A 78 9.59 -10.95 -8.15
C ILE A 78 9.74 -10.13 -9.45
N PRO A 79 9.46 -8.82 -9.45
CA PRO A 79 9.65 -7.99 -10.64
C PRO A 79 11.13 -7.91 -11.01
N LEU A 80 11.39 -7.81 -12.33
CA LEU A 80 12.74 -7.68 -12.88
C LEU A 80 13.47 -6.44 -12.36
N SER A 81 12.74 -5.33 -12.23
CA SER A 81 13.26 -4.05 -11.71
C SER A 81 12.10 -3.18 -11.21
N TYR A 82 12.41 -2.05 -10.57
CA TYR A 82 11.42 -1.04 -10.19
C TYR A 82 10.66 -0.47 -11.39
N ARG A 83 11.29 -0.40 -12.57
CA ARG A 83 10.65 0.11 -13.79
C ARG A 83 9.60 -0.84 -14.35
N HIS A 84 9.64 -2.11 -14.02
CA HIS A 84 8.79 -3.17 -14.55
C HIS A 84 7.69 -3.63 -13.58
N MET A 85 7.34 -2.80 -12.62
CA MET A 85 6.22 -3.04 -11.70
C MET A 85 5.21 -1.89 -11.75
N ASN A 86 3.96 -2.20 -11.44
CA ASN A 86 2.94 -1.18 -11.22
C ASN A 86 3.05 -0.60 -9.82
N GLY A 87 2.45 0.58 -9.62
CA GLY A 87 2.24 1.19 -8.32
C GLY A 87 0.75 1.37 -8.03
N TYR A 88 0.38 1.38 -6.76
CA TYR A 88 -1.00 1.52 -6.31
C TYR A 88 -1.06 2.36 -5.05
N GLY A 89 -2.07 3.23 -4.95
CA GLY A 89 -2.42 3.83 -3.67
C GLY A 89 -3.01 2.81 -2.70
N SER A 90 -3.50 1.69 -3.22
CA SER A 90 -4.13 0.54 -2.54
C SER A 90 -5.41 0.89 -1.80
N HIS A 91 -5.37 1.90 -0.94
CA HIS A 91 -6.52 2.41 -0.19
C HIS A 91 -7.57 3.07 -1.09
N THR A 92 -8.76 3.22 -0.53
CA THR A 92 -9.76 4.15 -1.04
C THR A 92 -9.52 5.52 -0.40
N PHE A 93 -9.46 6.54 -1.24
CA PHE A 93 -9.42 7.95 -0.84
C PHE A 93 -10.72 8.63 -1.29
N SER A 94 -10.86 9.91 -1.03
CA SER A 94 -11.94 10.72 -1.60
C SER A 94 -11.40 11.86 -2.46
N MET A 95 -12.21 12.28 -3.43
CA MET A 95 -12.06 13.55 -4.12
C MET A 95 -13.33 14.38 -3.90
N ILE A 96 -13.15 15.67 -3.67
CA ILE A 96 -14.22 16.61 -3.34
C ILE A 96 -14.08 17.78 -4.29
N ASN A 97 -15.15 18.08 -5.01
CA ASN A 97 -15.17 19.19 -5.95
C ASN A 97 -15.59 20.53 -5.29
N ALA A 98 -15.58 21.62 -6.05
CA ALA A 98 -15.96 22.95 -5.57
C ALA A 98 -17.42 23.05 -5.12
N ASN A 99 -18.29 22.12 -5.54
CA ASN A 99 -19.68 22.04 -5.12
C ASN A 99 -19.87 21.21 -3.83
N GLN A 100 -18.79 20.80 -3.17
CA GLN A 100 -18.81 19.93 -1.99
C GLN A 100 -19.38 18.53 -2.27
N GLU A 101 -19.26 18.05 -3.51
CA GLU A 101 -19.66 16.71 -3.88
C GLU A 101 -18.45 15.77 -3.74
N ARG A 102 -18.63 14.68 -2.99
CA ARG A 102 -17.61 13.68 -2.74
C ARG A 102 -17.76 12.47 -3.66
N VAL A 103 -16.65 11.98 -4.17
CA VAL A 103 -16.54 10.66 -4.78
C VAL A 103 -15.40 9.88 -4.13
N TRP A 104 -15.49 8.55 -4.13
CA TRP A 104 -14.44 7.67 -3.70
C TRP A 104 -13.50 7.34 -4.85
N VAL A 105 -12.20 7.27 -4.58
CA VAL A 105 -11.20 7.03 -5.61
C VAL A 105 -10.15 6.02 -5.18
N LYS A 106 -9.66 5.25 -6.15
CA LYS A 106 -8.44 4.44 -6.02
C LYS A 106 -7.43 4.86 -7.09
N PHE A 107 -6.17 5.00 -6.69
CA PHE A 107 -5.08 5.42 -7.57
C PHE A 107 -4.30 4.23 -8.11
N HIS A 108 -4.01 4.24 -9.40
CA HIS A 108 -3.26 3.22 -10.11
C HIS A 108 -2.16 3.85 -10.94
N LEU A 109 -0.96 3.29 -10.89
CA LEU A 109 0.17 3.67 -11.72
C LEU A 109 0.61 2.44 -12.51
N LYS A 110 0.35 2.46 -13.82
CA LYS A 110 0.70 1.36 -14.72
C LYS A 110 1.98 1.67 -15.44
N THR A 111 2.97 0.79 -15.27
CA THR A 111 4.25 0.94 -15.96
C THR A 111 4.08 0.91 -17.48
N GLN A 112 4.70 1.87 -18.17
CA GLN A 112 4.75 1.92 -19.63
C GLN A 112 5.90 1.06 -20.20
N GLN A 113 6.84 0.60 -19.34
CA GLN A 113 7.92 -0.30 -19.72
C GLN A 113 7.47 -1.76 -19.85
N GLY A 114 6.21 -2.05 -19.51
CA GLY A 114 5.64 -3.38 -19.44
C GLY A 114 6.06 -4.14 -18.17
N ILE A 115 5.26 -5.12 -17.81
CA ILE A 115 5.54 -6.01 -16.68
C ILE A 115 6.56 -7.04 -17.12
N LYS A 116 7.62 -7.18 -16.34
CA LYS A 116 8.63 -8.23 -16.48
C LYS A 116 8.99 -8.75 -15.09
N ASN A 117 9.01 -10.05 -14.95
CA ASN A 117 9.28 -10.72 -13.70
C ASN A 117 10.44 -11.69 -13.85
N LEU A 118 11.11 -11.97 -12.74
CA LEU A 118 12.13 -13.00 -12.65
C LEU A 118 11.52 -14.33 -12.22
N THR A 119 12.14 -15.41 -12.60
CA THR A 119 11.96 -16.67 -11.89
C THR A 119 12.67 -16.59 -10.54
N ASP A 120 12.32 -17.48 -9.63
CA ASP A 120 12.96 -17.53 -8.32
C ASP A 120 14.47 -17.84 -8.41
N ALA A 121 14.86 -18.76 -9.31
CA ALA A 121 16.27 -19.09 -9.54
C ALA A 121 17.06 -17.89 -10.09
N GLU A 122 16.48 -17.11 -11.01
CA GLU A 122 17.09 -15.88 -11.51
C GLU A 122 17.22 -14.83 -10.40
N ALA A 123 16.19 -14.69 -9.55
CA ALA A 123 16.23 -13.76 -8.43
C ALA A 123 17.31 -14.14 -7.42
N GLU A 124 17.46 -15.42 -7.08
CA GLU A 124 18.52 -15.91 -6.21
C GLU A 124 19.91 -15.64 -6.79
N ALA A 125 20.10 -15.92 -8.08
CA ALA A 125 21.36 -15.66 -8.77
C ALA A 125 21.72 -14.17 -8.80
N ILE A 126 20.75 -13.30 -9.07
CA ILE A 126 20.96 -11.84 -9.09
C ILE A 126 21.29 -11.32 -7.70
N VAL A 127 20.53 -11.71 -6.68
CA VAL A 127 20.78 -11.30 -5.29
C VAL A 127 22.16 -11.74 -4.81
N GLY A 128 22.64 -12.90 -5.27
CA GLY A 128 23.99 -13.36 -4.96
C GLY A 128 25.11 -12.53 -5.59
N LYS A 129 24.85 -11.89 -6.74
CA LYS A 129 25.83 -11.07 -7.47
C LYS A 129 25.72 -9.60 -7.18
N ASP A 130 24.51 -9.06 -7.17
CA ASP A 130 24.22 -7.63 -7.04
C ASP A 130 22.91 -7.44 -6.29
N ARG A 131 23.01 -7.19 -4.98
CA ARG A 131 21.87 -6.91 -4.12
C ARG A 131 21.16 -5.61 -4.48
N GLU A 132 21.89 -4.67 -5.06
CA GLU A 132 21.41 -3.35 -5.46
C GLU A 132 20.91 -3.31 -6.90
N SER A 133 20.69 -4.45 -7.55
CA SER A 133 20.32 -4.55 -8.97
C SER A 133 19.14 -3.66 -9.35
N HIS A 134 18.11 -3.56 -8.52
CA HIS A 134 16.94 -2.72 -8.75
C HIS A 134 17.28 -1.22 -8.65
N GLN A 135 18.07 -0.85 -7.65
CA GLN A 135 18.53 0.52 -7.45
C GLN A 135 19.44 0.95 -8.60
N ARG A 136 20.38 0.11 -8.99
CA ARG A 136 21.30 0.34 -10.11
C ARG A 136 20.53 0.52 -11.42
N ASP A 137 19.61 -0.37 -11.74
CA ASP A 137 18.80 -0.29 -12.96
C ASP A 137 18.02 1.03 -13.04
N LEU A 138 17.38 1.45 -11.94
CA LEU A 138 16.62 2.69 -11.90
C LEU A 138 17.52 3.91 -12.06
N PHE A 139 18.60 3.99 -11.28
CA PHE A 139 19.52 5.11 -11.31
C PHE A 139 20.17 5.27 -12.70
N GLU A 140 20.74 4.19 -13.22
CA GLU A 140 21.45 4.21 -14.50
C GLU A 140 20.51 4.46 -15.69
N SER A 141 19.24 4.02 -15.63
CA SER A 141 18.28 4.29 -16.70
C SER A 141 17.99 5.79 -16.80
N ILE A 142 17.86 6.48 -15.66
CA ILE A 142 17.65 7.92 -15.61
C ILE A 142 18.90 8.67 -16.10
N GLU A 143 20.10 8.24 -15.67
CA GLU A 143 21.36 8.86 -16.15
C GLU A 143 21.55 8.75 -17.66
N ARG A 144 21.10 7.67 -18.28
CA ARG A 144 21.16 7.48 -19.73
C ARG A 144 20.08 8.23 -20.50
N GLY A 145 19.12 8.89 -19.81
CA GLY A 145 17.96 9.51 -20.44
C GLY A 145 16.84 8.54 -20.85
N ASP A 146 16.92 7.27 -20.41
CA ASP A 146 15.85 6.27 -20.57
C ASP A 146 14.86 6.41 -19.39
N TYR A 147 14.08 7.48 -19.44
CA TYR A 147 13.21 7.90 -18.34
C TYR A 147 12.03 6.95 -18.15
N PRO A 148 11.94 6.26 -17.02
CA PRO A 148 10.81 5.35 -16.76
C PRO A 148 9.52 6.13 -16.52
N ARG A 149 8.41 5.59 -17.05
CA ARG A 149 7.11 6.23 -17.05
C ARG A 149 6.01 5.29 -16.53
N TRP A 150 5.02 5.89 -15.88
CA TRP A 150 3.80 5.22 -15.46
C TRP A 150 2.59 6.07 -15.84
N THR A 151 1.60 5.44 -16.45
CA THR A 151 0.28 6.05 -16.63
C THR A 151 -0.41 6.08 -15.27
N MET A 152 -0.75 7.27 -14.79
CA MET A 152 -1.57 7.45 -13.61
C MET A 152 -3.03 7.42 -13.99
N SER A 153 -3.79 6.55 -13.33
CA SER A 153 -5.23 6.42 -13.53
C SER A 153 -5.95 6.38 -12.19
N ILE A 154 -7.23 6.72 -12.22
CA ILE A 154 -8.13 6.58 -11.08
C ILE A 154 -9.30 5.66 -11.42
N GLN A 155 -9.82 4.97 -10.40
CA GLN A 155 -11.17 4.44 -10.40
C GLN A 155 -12.04 5.36 -9.56
N VAL A 156 -13.25 5.60 -9.99
CA VAL A 156 -14.20 6.50 -9.32
C VAL A 156 -15.46 5.74 -8.95
N MET A 157 -15.94 5.95 -7.73
CA MET A 157 -17.18 5.37 -7.19
C MET A 157 -17.95 6.47 -6.47
N THR A 158 -19.23 6.60 -6.75
CA THR A 158 -20.09 7.54 -6.01
C THR A 158 -20.41 7.02 -4.61
N GLU A 159 -20.85 7.89 -3.72
CA GLU A 159 -21.29 7.48 -2.37
C GLU A 159 -22.48 6.50 -2.44
N GLU A 160 -23.38 6.69 -3.41
CA GLU A 160 -24.52 5.78 -3.62
C GLU A 160 -24.05 4.41 -4.08
N GLN A 161 -23.13 4.34 -5.05
CA GLN A 161 -22.55 3.08 -5.49
C GLN A 161 -21.85 2.37 -4.35
N ALA A 162 -21.11 3.11 -3.49
CA ALA A 162 -20.41 2.54 -2.34
C ALA A 162 -21.38 1.90 -1.33
N ARG A 163 -22.52 2.56 -1.07
CA ARG A 163 -23.57 2.01 -0.19
C ARG A 163 -24.20 0.73 -0.71
N ASN A 164 -24.26 0.58 -2.03
CA ASN A 164 -24.92 -0.55 -2.69
C ASN A 164 -23.94 -1.65 -3.14
N MET A 165 -22.65 -1.54 -2.78
CA MET A 165 -21.65 -2.55 -3.09
C MET A 165 -21.94 -3.87 -2.36
N PRO A 166 -21.77 -5.03 -3.04
CA PRO A 166 -21.97 -6.34 -2.40
C PRO A 166 -20.85 -6.71 -1.40
N TYR A 167 -19.82 -5.91 -1.29
CA TYR A 167 -18.72 -6.03 -0.32
C TYR A 167 -18.26 -4.63 0.11
N ASN A 168 -17.55 -4.54 1.23
CA ASN A 168 -17.05 -3.27 1.73
C ASN A 168 -16.03 -2.65 0.74
N PRO A 169 -16.33 -1.52 0.08
CA PRO A 169 -15.44 -0.87 -0.88
C PRO A 169 -14.20 -0.24 -0.23
N PHE A 170 -14.19 -0.12 1.10
CA PHE A 170 -13.10 0.42 1.91
C PHE A 170 -12.22 -0.68 2.51
N ASP A 171 -12.48 -1.93 2.19
CA ASP A 171 -11.66 -3.07 2.62
C ASP A 171 -10.37 -3.12 1.77
N LEU A 172 -9.23 -2.95 2.42
CA LEU A 172 -7.92 -2.92 1.77
C LEU A 172 -7.50 -4.29 1.19
N THR A 173 -8.16 -5.37 1.56
CA THR A 173 -7.89 -6.71 1.01
C THR A 173 -8.62 -6.97 -0.32
N LYS A 174 -9.46 -6.01 -0.76
CA LYS A 174 -10.32 -6.12 -1.93
C LYS A 174 -10.01 -5.07 -2.99
N VAL A 175 -10.18 -5.45 -4.24
CA VAL A 175 -10.12 -4.54 -5.39
C VAL A 175 -11.53 -4.19 -5.87
N TRP A 176 -11.65 -3.05 -6.55
CA TRP A 176 -12.81 -2.74 -7.37
C TRP A 176 -12.58 -3.32 -8.77
N TYR A 177 -13.54 -4.08 -9.26
CA TYR A 177 -13.40 -4.68 -10.59
C TYR A 177 -13.41 -3.60 -11.68
N LYS A 178 -12.48 -3.72 -12.61
CA LYS A 178 -12.35 -2.73 -13.71
C LYS A 178 -13.52 -2.76 -14.70
N GLY A 179 -14.27 -3.86 -14.73
CA GLY A 179 -15.50 -3.95 -15.51
C GLY A 179 -16.61 -3.05 -14.96
N ASP A 180 -16.67 -2.90 -13.64
CA ASP A 180 -17.68 -2.09 -12.96
C ASP A 180 -17.19 -0.65 -12.75
N PHE A 181 -15.89 -0.48 -12.47
CA PHE A 181 -15.21 0.80 -12.23
C PHE A 181 -13.98 0.89 -13.14
N PRO A 182 -14.15 1.37 -14.39
CA PRO A 182 -13.06 1.45 -15.36
C PRO A 182 -11.97 2.45 -14.91
N LEU A 183 -10.76 2.22 -15.41
CA LEU A 183 -9.65 3.14 -15.20
C LEU A 183 -9.83 4.40 -16.06
N ILE A 184 -9.72 5.56 -15.43
CA ILE A 184 -9.72 6.88 -16.08
C ILE A 184 -8.29 7.39 -16.00
N GLU A 185 -7.65 7.58 -17.14
CA GLU A 185 -6.29 8.15 -17.20
C GLU A 185 -6.32 9.64 -16.83
N VAL A 186 -5.45 10.04 -15.92
CA VAL A 186 -5.36 11.42 -15.42
C VAL A 186 -3.97 12.06 -15.64
N GLY A 187 -2.97 11.28 -15.98
CA GLY A 187 -1.64 11.81 -16.24
C GLY A 187 -0.56 10.73 -16.40
N VAL A 188 0.68 11.20 -16.52
CA VAL A 188 1.86 10.35 -16.61
C VAL A 188 2.87 10.79 -15.56
N LEU A 189 3.36 9.83 -14.79
CA LEU A 189 4.54 10.01 -13.96
C LEU A 189 5.77 9.64 -14.78
N GLU A 190 6.74 10.55 -14.83
CA GLU A 190 8.05 10.30 -15.44
C GLU A 190 9.15 10.55 -14.41
N LEU A 191 10.08 9.62 -14.27
CA LEU A 191 11.28 9.80 -13.44
C LEU A 191 12.43 10.26 -14.34
N ASN A 192 12.73 11.56 -14.32
CA ASN A 192 13.67 12.20 -15.26
C ASN A 192 14.87 12.86 -14.59
N ARG A 193 15.03 12.70 -13.28
CA ARG A 193 16.17 13.23 -12.55
C ARG A 193 16.48 12.35 -11.33
N ASN A 194 17.75 12.02 -11.16
CA ASN A 194 18.27 11.41 -9.95
C ASN A 194 18.47 12.45 -8.84
N PRO A 195 18.51 12.04 -7.55
CA PRO A 195 18.90 12.93 -6.45
C PRO A 195 20.39 13.31 -6.58
N ASP A 196 20.72 14.54 -6.18
CA ASP A 196 22.11 14.99 -6.10
C ASP A 196 22.82 14.42 -4.87
N ASN A 197 22.07 14.21 -3.79
CA ASN A 197 22.57 13.58 -2.56
C ASN A 197 21.53 12.63 -2.00
N TYR A 198 21.86 11.34 -1.96
CA TYR A 198 20.92 10.30 -1.56
C TYR A 198 20.44 10.45 -0.13
N PHE A 199 21.32 10.85 0.80
CA PHE A 199 20.91 11.07 2.19
C PHE A 199 19.95 12.25 2.33
N ALA A 200 20.31 13.40 1.75
CA ALA A 200 19.52 14.61 1.86
C ALA A 200 18.14 14.49 1.16
N ASP A 201 18.12 13.89 -0.04
CA ASP A 201 16.96 13.93 -0.93
C ASP A 201 16.10 12.65 -0.84
N VAL A 202 16.66 11.55 -0.37
CA VAL A 202 15.97 10.24 -0.32
C VAL A 202 15.83 9.72 1.10
N GLU A 203 16.93 9.54 1.84
CA GLU A 203 16.84 8.99 3.20
C GLU A 203 16.10 9.90 4.16
N GLN A 204 16.21 11.22 4.00
CA GLN A 204 15.46 12.20 4.80
C GLN A 204 14.06 12.51 4.25
N ALA A 205 13.67 11.97 3.11
CA ALA A 205 12.30 12.11 2.63
C ALA A 205 11.31 11.49 3.62
N ALA A 206 10.31 12.28 4.01
CA ALA A 206 9.28 11.89 4.95
C ALA A 206 7.92 11.89 4.25
N PHE A 207 7.42 10.71 3.93
CA PHE A 207 6.08 10.54 3.40
C PHE A 207 5.09 10.36 4.55
N ASN A 208 3.91 10.96 4.40
CA ASN A 208 2.80 10.77 5.33
C ASN A 208 1.47 10.79 4.55
N PRO A 209 0.67 9.71 4.58
CA PRO A 209 -0.66 9.71 3.97
C PRO A 209 -1.59 10.81 4.47
N ALA A 210 -1.33 11.37 5.66
CA ALA A 210 -2.08 12.51 6.20
C ALA A 210 -1.75 13.84 5.51
N ASN A 211 -0.69 13.91 4.69
CA ASN A 211 -0.40 15.09 3.89
C ASN A 211 -1.33 15.11 2.67
N ILE A 212 -2.34 15.92 2.74
CA ILE A 212 -3.34 16.13 1.68
C ILE A 212 -3.45 17.63 1.36
N VAL A 213 -4.08 17.92 0.25
CA VAL A 213 -4.41 19.29 -0.20
C VAL A 213 -5.93 19.40 -0.40
N PRO A 214 -6.50 20.61 -0.47
CA PRO A 214 -7.91 20.80 -0.74
C PRO A 214 -8.40 20.01 -1.95
N GLY A 215 -9.54 19.35 -1.81
CA GLY A 215 -10.11 18.47 -2.84
C GLY A 215 -9.65 17.00 -2.76
N ILE A 216 -8.66 16.67 -1.96
CA ILE A 216 -8.26 15.30 -1.63
C ILE A 216 -8.62 15.01 -0.18
N GLY A 217 -9.28 13.89 0.07
CA GLY A 217 -9.69 13.48 1.41
C GLY A 217 -9.46 12.00 1.68
N PHE A 218 -9.83 11.59 2.87
CA PHE A 218 -9.71 10.21 3.35
C PHE A 218 -11.00 9.43 3.12
N SER A 219 -10.99 8.18 3.51
CA SER A 219 -12.15 7.28 3.48
C SER A 219 -12.27 6.54 4.82
N PRO A 220 -13.38 5.80 5.05
CA PRO A 220 -13.54 4.92 6.21
C PRO A 220 -12.63 3.68 6.21
N ASP A 221 -11.72 3.52 5.26
CA ASP A 221 -10.72 2.46 5.26
C ASP A 221 -9.93 2.48 6.58
N ARG A 222 -10.11 1.45 7.42
CA ARG A 222 -9.52 1.39 8.77
C ARG A 222 -7.99 1.40 8.73
N MET A 223 -7.39 0.70 7.74
CA MET A 223 -5.94 0.71 7.57
C MET A 223 -5.43 2.11 7.20
N LEU A 224 -6.14 2.83 6.33
CA LEU A 224 -5.79 4.21 6.02
C LEU A 224 -5.87 5.09 7.29
N GLN A 225 -6.95 4.98 8.06
CA GLN A 225 -7.12 5.74 9.30
C GLN A 225 -5.97 5.51 10.29
N GLY A 226 -5.53 4.27 10.46
CA GLY A 226 -4.36 3.95 11.29
C GLY A 226 -3.06 4.55 10.75
N ARG A 227 -2.90 4.60 9.42
CA ARG A 227 -1.72 5.18 8.76
C ARG A 227 -1.61 6.70 8.95
N LEU A 228 -2.74 7.40 9.11
CA LEU A 228 -2.73 8.86 9.36
C LEU A 228 -1.98 9.22 10.65
N PHE A 229 -2.00 8.35 11.64
CA PHE A 229 -1.28 8.54 12.91
C PHE A 229 0.14 7.98 12.89
N SER A 230 0.30 6.76 12.38
CA SER A 230 1.56 6.01 12.51
C SER A 230 2.71 6.64 11.73
N TYR A 231 2.46 7.22 10.55
CA TYR A 231 3.52 7.84 9.75
C TYR A 231 4.06 9.11 10.40
N GLY A 232 3.19 9.98 10.92
CA GLY A 232 3.61 11.18 11.63
C GLY A 232 4.44 10.85 12.88
N ASP A 233 4.05 9.82 13.62
CA ASP A 233 4.81 9.33 14.77
C ASP A 233 6.18 8.81 14.36
N ALA A 234 6.23 7.93 13.36
CA ALA A 234 7.48 7.36 12.85
C ALA A 234 8.45 8.44 12.33
N GLN A 235 7.97 9.47 11.65
CA GLN A 235 8.82 10.54 11.13
C GLN A 235 9.39 11.43 12.26
N ARG A 236 8.60 11.71 13.29
CA ARG A 236 9.10 12.43 14.48
C ARG A 236 10.20 11.66 15.18
N TYR A 237 10.06 10.36 15.28
CA TYR A 237 11.09 9.49 15.87
C TYR A 237 12.33 9.37 14.98
N ARG A 238 12.15 9.17 13.66
CA ARG A 238 13.24 8.94 12.71
C ARG A 238 14.03 10.19 12.36
N LEU A 239 13.37 11.33 12.18
CA LEU A 239 13.95 12.56 11.65
C LEU A 239 13.90 13.75 12.61
N GLY A 240 12.99 13.71 13.57
CA GLY A 240 12.78 14.80 14.53
C GLY A 240 11.47 15.55 14.32
N VAL A 241 11.10 16.36 15.31
CA VAL A 241 9.82 17.06 15.37
C VAL A 241 9.62 18.06 14.21
N ASN A 242 10.69 18.66 13.71
CA ASN A 242 10.67 19.61 12.59
C ASN A 242 11.03 18.98 11.23
N HIS A 243 10.82 17.67 11.05
CA HIS A 243 11.13 16.95 9.79
C HIS A 243 10.46 17.54 8.55
N HIS A 244 9.31 18.18 8.71
CA HIS A 244 8.59 18.85 7.62
C HIS A 244 9.31 20.10 7.06
N GLN A 245 10.36 20.59 7.74
CA GLN A 245 11.19 21.71 7.29
C GLN A 245 12.46 21.28 6.55
N ILE A 246 12.81 20.00 6.58
CA ILE A 246 13.90 19.48 5.75
C ILE A 246 13.56 19.78 4.28
N PRO A 247 14.50 20.31 3.48
CA PRO A 247 14.20 20.82 2.12
C PRO A 247 13.39 19.85 1.23
N VAL A 248 13.68 18.55 1.29
CA VAL A 248 12.92 17.56 0.51
C VAL A 248 11.47 17.39 0.99
N ASN A 249 11.17 17.76 2.23
CA ASN A 249 9.84 17.62 2.83
C ASN A 249 9.07 18.95 2.87
N ALA A 250 9.78 20.06 2.79
CA ALA A 250 9.17 21.39 2.88
C ALA A 250 8.27 21.68 1.67
N PRO A 251 7.11 22.33 1.88
CA PRO A 251 6.32 22.87 0.78
C PRO A 251 7.13 23.84 -0.08
N ARG A 252 6.87 23.87 -1.37
CA ARG A 252 7.49 24.82 -2.30
C ARG A 252 6.68 26.09 -2.51
N CYS A 253 5.48 26.13 -1.96
CA CYS A 253 4.57 27.27 -1.95
C CYS A 253 4.66 28.02 -0.59
N PRO A 254 4.09 29.24 -0.48
CA PRO A 254 3.97 29.95 0.80
C PRO A 254 2.88 29.32 1.68
N PHE A 255 3.06 28.07 2.04
CA PHE A 255 2.14 27.32 2.88
C PHE A 255 2.30 27.69 4.34
N HIS A 256 1.20 28.02 5.01
CA HIS A 256 1.14 28.32 6.43
C HIS A 256 0.68 27.10 7.22
N SER A 257 1.32 26.84 8.35
CA SER A 257 0.93 25.77 9.27
C SER A 257 1.01 26.25 10.72
N TYR A 258 0.27 25.58 11.60
CA TYR A 258 0.35 25.82 13.05
C TYR A 258 1.61 25.25 13.71
N HIS A 259 2.53 24.65 12.95
CA HIS A 259 3.76 24.12 13.47
C HIS A 259 4.68 25.26 13.91
N ARG A 260 4.90 25.37 15.20
CA ARG A 260 5.77 26.37 15.84
C ARG A 260 6.73 25.70 16.78
N ASP A 261 7.88 26.35 17.01
CA ASP A 261 8.86 25.94 18.02
C ASP A 261 9.40 24.50 17.81
N GLY A 262 9.85 23.89 18.85
CA GLY A 262 10.39 22.52 18.83
C GLY A 262 11.87 22.46 18.42
N GLN A 263 12.46 21.30 18.66
CA GLN A 263 13.88 21.07 18.42
C GLN A 263 14.25 21.24 16.96
N MET A 264 15.43 21.76 16.71
CA MET A 264 15.98 22.01 15.36
C MET A 264 15.14 23.00 14.53
N ARG A 265 14.35 23.85 15.15
CA ARG A 265 13.72 24.98 14.48
C ARG A 265 14.76 26.05 14.22
N VAL A 266 14.96 26.46 12.96
CA VAL A 266 16.01 27.37 12.53
C VAL A 266 15.51 28.61 11.77
N ASN A 267 14.22 28.70 11.55
CA ASN A 267 13.58 29.85 10.90
C ASN A 267 12.81 30.72 11.91
N SER A 268 12.27 31.85 11.46
CA SER A 268 11.57 32.83 12.30
C SER A 268 10.32 32.30 13.01
N ASN A 269 9.90 31.10 12.74
CA ASN A 269 8.79 30.43 13.43
C ASN A 269 7.44 31.16 13.23
N GLN A 270 7.28 31.88 12.13
CA GLN A 270 6.12 32.73 11.81
C GLN A 270 5.86 33.76 12.91
N ASP A 271 6.27 34.97 12.68
CA ASP A 271 6.14 36.07 13.65
C ASP A 271 4.70 36.24 14.14
N GLY A 272 4.53 36.74 15.33
CA GLY A 272 3.25 36.98 15.95
C GLY A 272 3.01 36.15 17.20
N THR A 273 2.05 36.58 17.99
CA THR A 273 1.67 35.99 19.28
C THR A 273 0.49 35.03 19.19
N ILE A 274 -0.27 35.11 18.09
CA ILE A 274 -1.48 34.29 17.89
C ILE A 274 -1.10 32.93 17.31
N GLY A 275 -1.44 31.87 18.02
CA GLY A 275 -1.27 30.47 17.59
C GLY A 275 -2.47 29.61 17.96
N TYR A 276 -3.66 30.21 17.98
CA TYR A 276 -4.89 29.55 18.39
C TYR A 276 -6.08 30.07 17.59
N GLU A 277 -7.11 29.25 17.49
CA GLU A 277 -8.39 29.56 16.87
C GLU A 277 -9.52 29.05 17.77
N PRO A 278 -10.66 29.80 17.94
CA PRO A 278 -10.92 31.13 17.38
C PRO A 278 -10.10 32.23 18.08
N ASN A 279 -9.83 33.31 17.35
CA ASN A 279 -9.19 34.51 17.89
C ASN A 279 -9.88 35.81 17.39
N SER A 280 -9.55 36.92 17.97
CA SER A 280 -10.12 38.23 17.61
C SER A 280 -9.24 39.01 16.61
N GLU A 281 -8.07 38.51 16.26
CA GLU A 281 -7.07 39.20 15.47
C GLU A 281 -7.24 39.01 13.95
N GLY A 282 -8.09 38.06 13.56
CA GLY A 282 -8.33 37.73 12.16
C GLY A 282 -7.24 36.85 11.50
N GLU A 283 -6.30 36.34 12.29
CA GLU A 283 -5.27 35.38 11.87
C GLU A 283 -5.64 33.95 12.26
N TRP A 284 -5.06 32.96 11.57
CA TRP A 284 -5.27 31.54 11.87
C TRP A 284 -6.75 31.16 11.90
N GLN A 285 -7.45 31.42 10.80
CA GLN A 285 -8.87 31.13 10.67
C GLN A 285 -9.11 29.86 9.89
N GLU A 286 -10.12 29.09 10.32
CA GLU A 286 -10.68 28.02 9.50
C GLU A 286 -11.10 28.56 8.14
N GLN A 287 -10.86 27.78 7.08
CA GLN A 287 -11.24 28.11 5.71
C GLN A 287 -12.48 27.27 5.32
N PRO A 288 -13.71 27.78 5.52
CA PRO A 288 -14.93 27.00 5.30
C PRO A 288 -15.10 26.45 3.89
N ALA A 289 -14.48 27.11 2.89
CA ALA A 289 -14.49 26.65 1.50
C ALA A 289 -13.81 25.28 1.31
N PHE A 290 -12.93 24.89 2.22
CA PHE A 290 -12.20 23.61 2.17
C PHE A 290 -12.74 22.56 3.15
N ARG A 291 -13.83 22.89 3.86
CA ARG A 291 -14.49 21.91 4.74
C ARG A 291 -15.01 20.74 3.93
N GLU A 292 -14.69 19.53 4.39
CA GLU A 292 -15.24 18.33 3.77
C GLU A 292 -16.74 18.20 4.03
N PRO A 293 -17.52 17.71 3.05
CA PRO A 293 -18.92 17.39 3.29
C PRO A 293 -19.04 16.29 4.34
N PRO A 294 -20.08 16.32 5.20
CA PRO A 294 -20.27 15.30 6.21
C PRO A 294 -20.44 13.91 5.57
N LEU A 295 -19.88 12.90 6.22
CA LEU A 295 -20.13 11.51 5.86
C LEU A 295 -21.31 10.97 6.67
N ALA A 296 -22.37 10.57 5.97
CA ALA A 296 -23.51 9.94 6.64
C ALA A 296 -23.12 8.52 7.10
N LEU A 297 -23.15 8.31 8.43
CA LEU A 297 -22.90 7.00 9.04
C LEU A 297 -24.22 6.41 9.53
N HIS A 298 -24.38 5.10 9.33
CA HIS A 298 -25.51 4.32 9.78
C HIS A 298 -25.00 3.05 10.48
N GLY A 299 -25.67 2.61 11.53
CA GLY A 299 -25.37 1.43 12.29
C GLY A 299 -24.83 1.73 13.69
N ASP A 300 -24.59 0.67 14.45
CA ASP A 300 -24.02 0.75 15.78
C ASP A 300 -22.48 0.85 15.71
N ALA A 301 -21.90 1.57 16.66
CA ALA A 301 -20.45 1.63 16.84
C ALA A 301 -20.02 0.58 17.86
N ASP A 302 -19.10 -0.28 17.49
CA ASP A 302 -18.55 -1.32 18.36
C ASP A 302 -17.07 -1.59 18.04
N ASN A 303 -16.43 -2.39 18.88
CA ASN A 303 -15.10 -2.90 18.63
C ASN A 303 -15.13 -3.95 17.52
N TRP A 304 -14.25 -3.81 16.55
CA TRP A 304 -14.07 -4.84 15.53
C TRP A 304 -13.45 -6.10 16.14
N ASN A 305 -14.06 -7.25 15.87
CA ASN A 305 -13.53 -8.55 16.20
C ASN A 305 -13.33 -9.37 14.93
N PHE A 306 -12.08 -9.64 14.58
CA PHE A 306 -11.73 -10.39 13.36
C PHE A 306 -12.24 -11.84 13.36
N ARG A 307 -12.62 -12.39 14.52
CA ARG A 307 -13.14 -13.75 14.65
C ARG A 307 -14.63 -13.87 14.33
N ASP A 308 -15.36 -12.76 14.46
CA ASP A 308 -16.81 -12.71 14.24
C ASP A 308 -17.15 -12.28 12.81
N ASP A 309 -16.13 -12.23 11.95
CA ASP A 309 -16.25 -11.77 10.62
C ASP A 309 -16.58 -12.92 9.67
N ASP A 310 -17.71 -12.81 9.00
CA ASP A 310 -18.23 -13.76 8.01
C ASP A 310 -18.04 -13.29 6.56
N ASP A 311 -17.20 -12.26 6.33
CA ASP A 311 -16.96 -11.72 5.01
C ASP A 311 -16.22 -12.70 4.07
N ASP A 312 -16.37 -12.47 2.78
CA ASP A 312 -15.79 -13.31 1.73
C ASP A 312 -14.33 -12.92 1.44
N TYR A 313 -13.41 -13.81 1.73
CA TYR A 313 -11.97 -13.66 1.44
C TYR A 313 -11.48 -14.60 0.33
N PHE A 314 -12.34 -15.35 -0.30
CA PHE A 314 -11.97 -16.40 -1.26
C PHE A 314 -12.33 -16.07 -2.71
N THR A 315 -13.42 -15.35 -2.95
CA THR A 315 -13.89 -15.04 -4.30
C THR A 315 -12.88 -14.24 -5.11
N GLN A 316 -12.29 -13.20 -4.55
CA GLN A 316 -11.35 -12.34 -5.31
C GLN A 316 -10.02 -13.05 -5.62
N PRO A 317 -9.33 -13.72 -4.68
CA PRO A 317 -8.13 -14.49 -5.03
C PRO A 317 -8.43 -15.65 -5.99
N GLY A 318 -9.60 -16.28 -5.92
CA GLY A 318 -10.04 -17.28 -6.90
C GLY A 318 -10.22 -16.69 -8.30
N LYS A 319 -10.83 -15.51 -8.42
CA LYS A 319 -10.92 -14.80 -9.70
C LYS A 319 -9.54 -14.44 -10.25
N LEU A 320 -8.63 -13.96 -9.41
CA LEU A 320 -7.26 -13.67 -9.78
C LEU A 320 -6.56 -14.93 -10.30
N PHE A 321 -6.67 -16.04 -9.59
CA PHE A 321 -6.10 -17.33 -9.99
C PHE A 321 -6.61 -17.81 -11.36
N ARG A 322 -7.91 -17.70 -11.61
CA ARG A 322 -8.49 -18.09 -12.91
C ARG A 322 -7.97 -17.26 -14.07
N MET A 323 -7.61 -15.99 -13.87
CA MET A 323 -7.05 -15.11 -14.90
C MET A 323 -5.59 -15.40 -15.22
N MET A 324 -4.88 -16.14 -14.38
CA MET A 324 -3.46 -16.47 -14.58
C MET A 324 -3.28 -17.47 -15.74
N SER A 325 -2.21 -17.27 -16.52
CA SER A 325 -1.77 -18.25 -17.50
C SER A 325 -1.28 -19.53 -16.79
N LYS A 326 -1.07 -20.59 -17.58
CA LYS A 326 -0.53 -21.86 -17.06
C LYS A 326 0.82 -21.63 -16.36
N ASP A 327 1.73 -20.92 -17.01
CA ASP A 327 3.06 -20.65 -16.48
C ASP A 327 3.02 -19.82 -15.18
N GLN A 328 2.10 -18.85 -15.10
CA GLN A 328 1.89 -18.06 -13.89
C GLN A 328 1.35 -18.91 -12.73
N LYS A 329 0.46 -19.87 -13.02
CA LYS A 329 -0.04 -20.81 -12.01
C LYS A 329 1.08 -21.75 -11.53
N GLU A 330 1.89 -22.26 -12.43
CA GLU A 330 3.06 -23.10 -12.07
C GLU A 330 4.05 -22.31 -11.20
N ALA A 331 4.35 -21.06 -11.57
CA ALA A 331 5.18 -20.18 -10.75
C ALA A 331 4.58 -19.94 -9.35
N LEU A 332 3.28 -19.67 -9.28
CA LEU A 332 2.55 -19.50 -8.00
C LEU A 332 2.69 -20.74 -7.11
N PHE A 333 2.48 -21.94 -7.66
CA PHE A 333 2.58 -23.18 -6.90
C PHE A 333 4.01 -23.43 -6.40
N GLY A 334 5.00 -23.30 -7.28
CA GLY A 334 6.40 -23.50 -6.95
C GLY A 334 6.93 -22.49 -5.92
N ASN A 335 6.61 -21.21 -6.10
CA ASN A 335 6.98 -20.15 -5.18
C ASN A 335 6.36 -20.36 -3.79
N THR A 336 5.09 -20.77 -3.76
CA THR A 336 4.38 -21.07 -2.50
C THR A 336 5.04 -22.24 -1.78
N ALA A 337 5.29 -23.35 -2.46
CA ALA A 337 5.90 -24.54 -1.88
C ALA A 337 7.29 -24.24 -1.30
N ARG A 338 8.11 -23.47 -2.03
CA ARG A 338 9.44 -23.07 -1.57
C ARG A 338 9.38 -22.10 -0.38
N ALA A 339 8.49 -21.11 -0.41
CA ALA A 339 8.33 -20.16 0.67
C ALA A 339 7.79 -20.79 1.96
N MET A 340 6.99 -21.84 1.86
CA MET A 340 6.52 -22.62 3.01
C MET A 340 7.63 -23.48 3.63
N GLY A 341 8.59 -23.93 2.84
CA GLY A 341 9.79 -24.64 3.31
C GLY A 341 9.49 -25.71 4.35
N ASP A 342 10.07 -25.57 5.53
CA ASP A 342 9.95 -26.48 6.68
C ASP A 342 8.73 -26.22 7.57
N ALA A 343 7.79 -25.37 7.15
CA ALA A 343 6.56 -25.17 7.91
C ALA A 343 5.83 -26.50 8.23
N PRO A 344 5.26 -26.67 9.43
CA PRO A 344 4.56 -27.89 9.83
C PRO A 344 3.46 -28.30 8.84
N LYS A 345 3.28 -29.63 8.67
CA LYS A 345 2.26 -30.20 7.77
C LYS A 345 0.87 -29.61 8.00
N ALA A 346 0.46 -29.41 9.26
CA ALA A 346 -0.85 -28.83 9.59
C ALA A 346 -1.05 -27.43 9.01
N ILE A 347 0.00 -26.60 8.98
CA ILE A 347 -0.04 -25.26 8.39
C ILE A 347 -0.13 -25.34 6.86
N LYS A 348 0.62 -26.27 6.24
CA LYS A 348 0.56 -26.52 4.80
C LYS A 348 -0.84 -26.96 4.37
N LEU A 349 -1.45 -27.91 5.12
CA LEU A 349 -2.80 -28.37 4.85
C LEU A 349 -3.83 -27.23 5.00
N ARG A 350 -3.70 -26.37 6.01
CA ARG A 350 -4.58 -25.21 6.18
C ARG A 350 -4.47 -24.26 4.98
N HIS A 351 -3.25 -24.01 4.48
CA HIS A 351 -3.07 -23.20 3.28
C HIS A 351 -3.72 -23.83 2.05
N ILE A 352 -3.52 -25.12 1.84
CA ILE A 352 -4.17 -25.87 0.76
C ILE A 352 -5.69 -25.72 0.84
N GLY A 353 -6.28 -25.90 2.02
CA GLY A 353 -7.71 -25.72 2.25
C GLY A 353 -8.21 -24.31 1.93
N ASN A 354 -7.45 -23.27 2.31
CA ASN A 354 -7.77 -21.89 1.96
C ASN A 354 -7.70 -21.64 0.45
N CYS A 355 -6.68 -22.13 -0.22
CA CYS A 355 -6.56 -22.07 -1.69
C CYS A 355 -7.70 -22.83 -2.39
N TYR A 356 -8.09 -24.00 -1.86
CA TYR A 356 -9.18 -24.80 -2.40
C TYR A 356 -10.55 -24.10 -2.30
N LYS A 357 -10.79 -23.41 -1.20
CA LYS A 357 -11.99 -22.57 -1.03
C LYS A 357 -12.04 -21.44 -2.05
N ALA A 358 -10.90 -20.88 -2.43
CA ALA A 358 -10.82 -19.84 -3.46
C ALA A 358 -11.06 -20.41 -4.86
N ASP A 359 -10.41 -21.53 -5.17
CA ASP A 359 -10.60 -22.29 -6.41
C ASP A 359 -10.05 -23.73 -6.22
N PRO A 360 -10.83 -24.77 -6.56
CA PRO A 360 -10.38 -26.16 -6.40
C PRO A 360 -9.05 -26.47 -7.09
N ASP A 361 -8.80 -25.93 -8.28
CA ASP A 361 -7.56 -26.17 -8.98
C ASP A 361 -6.37 -25.42 -8.38
N TYR A 362 -6.63 -24.29 -7.71
CA TYR A 362 -5.62 -23.60 -6.91
C TYR A 362 -5.17 -24.47 -5.73
N GLY A 363 -6.12 -25.02 -4.98
CA GLY A 363 -5.80 -25.92 -3.87
C GLY A 363 -5.06 -27.19 -4.32
N LYS A 364 -5.51 -27.84 -5.39
CA LYS A 364 -4.85 -29.03 -5.97
C LYS A 364 -3.41 -28.72 -6.44
N GLY A 365 -3.22 -27.59 -7.10
CA GLY A 365 -1.89 -27.19 -7.58
C GLY A 365 -0.89 -26.94 -6.46
N VAL A 366 -1.32 -26.25 -5.40
CA VAL A 366 -0.50 -26.05 -4.18
C VAL A 366 -0.23 -27.38 -3.47
N ALA A 367 -1.21 -28.25 -3.34
CA ALA A 367 -1.04 -29.57 -2.72
C ALA A 367 0.00 -30.40 -3.48
N ALA A 368 -0.11 -30.49 -4.79
CA ALA A 368 0.84 -31.21 -5.66
C ALA A 368 2.27 -30.64 -5.51
N ALA A 369 2.43 -29.31 -5.50
CA ALA A 369 3.74 -28.68 -5.33
C ALA A 369 4.37 -28.93 -3.94
N LEU A 370 3.54 -29.14 -2.92
CA LEU A 370 3.97 -29.46 -1.55
C LEU A 370 4.16 -30.98 -1.34
N GLY A 371 3.82 -31.82 -2.34
CA GLY A 371 3.83 -33.29 -2.20
C GLY A 371 2.80 -33.83 -1.19
N LEU A 372 1.66 -33.14 -1.05
CA LEU A 372 0.57 -33.48 -0.14
C LEU A 372 -0.72 -33.77 -0.91
N SER A 373 -1.64 -34.51 -0.26
CA SER A 373 -2.98 -34.73 -0.78
C SER A 373 -3.91 -33.57 -0.45
N VAL A 374 -4.75 -33.17 -1.38
CA VAL A 374 -5.77 -32.14 -1.16
C VAL A 374 -6.89 -32.67 -0.25
N GLU A 375 -7.15 -33.98 -0.29
CA GLU A 375 -8.18 -34.65 0.52
C GLU A 375 -7.87 -34.60 2.03
N GLU A 376 -6.61 -34.44 2.40
CA GLU A 376 -6.22 -34.24 3.80
C GLU A 376 -6.50 -32.81 4.30
N ALA A 377 -6.79 -31.88 3.38
CA ALA A 377 -6.94 -30.45 3.69
C ALA A 377 -8.38 -29.93 3.65
N ILE A 378 -9.32 -30.73 3.07
CA ILE A 378 -10.72 -30.36 2.85
C ILE A 378 -11.69 -31.10 3.76
#